data_a59c438c660d4cb68bc563b0ba84bcd1
#
_entry.id   a59c438c660d4cb68bc563b0ba84bcd1
#
_cell.length_a   1.000
_cell.length_b   1.000
_cell.length_c   1.000
_cell.angle_alpha   90.00
_cell.angle_beta   90.00
_cell.angle_gamma   90.00
#
_symmetry.space_group_name_H-M   'P 1'
#
loop_
_entity.id
_entity.type
_entity.pdbx_description
1 polymer ?
#
loop_
_entity_poly.entity_id
_entity_poly.type
_entity_poly.pdbx_seq_one_letter_code
_entity_poly.pdbx_strand_id
1 'polypeptide(L)'
;RSPGWENLNVLPGPAVDHVGDAVDLGRFAEASFAEVYASHVLEHFGYNGPLLKALKEWHRVLVPGGVLRVSVPDLDVLAHLLLQRHRFDVNQRFQIMRMMFGGHVDAHDVHLVGLNAEFLAGYLQAAGFETVQRVPRHGLFPDTSDMVVGDTPISLNVNAFKPLTVAAASPAPAE
;
A
#
# COMPACT_ATOMS: atom_id res chain seq x y z
N ARG A 1 15.17 -11.55 8.87
CA ARG A 1 15.45 -10.12 8.71
C ARG A 1 16.24 -9.91 7.43
N SER A 2 15.87 -8.91 6.63
CA SER A 2 16.57 -8.58 5.39
C SER A 2 17.56 -7.45 5.66
N PRO A 3 18.85 -7.59 5.30
CA PRO A 3 19.84 -6.53 5.53
C PRO A 3 19.39 -5.19 4.92
N GLY A 4 19.52 -4.11 5.70
CA GLY A 4 19.14 -2.76 5.27
C GLY A 4 17.66 -2.44 5.38
N TRP A 5 16.81 -3.36 5.88
CA TRP A 5 15.40 -3.14 6.11
C TRP A 5 15.03 -3.27 7.59
N GLU A 6 14.13 -2.39 8.02
CA GLU A 6 13.46 -2.45 9.33
C GLU A 6 11.99 -2.79 9.10
N ASN A 7 11.46 -3.73 9.89
CA ASN A 7 10.10 -4.22 9.75
C ASN A 7 9.20 -3.63 10.86
N LEU A 8 8.18 -2.90 10.45
CA LEU A 8 7.14 -2.39 11.33
C LEU A 8 5.87 -3.23 11.15
N ASN A 9 5.28 -3.65 12.25
CA ASN A 9 4.00 -4.37 12.26
C ASN A 9 3.17 -3.97 13.48
N VAL A 10 1.84 -3.98 13.35
CA VAL A 10 0.90 -3.71 14.45
C VAL A 10 0.97 -4.78 15.54
N LEU A 11 1.30 -6.01 15.19
CA LEU A 11 1.48 -7.13 16.10
C LEU A 11 2.97 -7.45 16.32
N PRO A 12 3.39 -7.80 17.55
CA PRO A 12 4.75 -8.23 17.80
C PRO A 12 5.06 -9.58 17.13
N GLY A 13 6.30 -9.76 16.70
CA GLY A 13 6.76 -11.00 16.10
C GLY A 13 8.29 -11.09 16.01
N PRO A 14 8.86 -12.28 15.72
CA PRO A 14 10.31 -12.50 15.74
C PRO A 14 11.05 -11.73 14.62
N ALA A 15 10.34 -11.34 13.55
CA ALA A 15 10.89 -10.55 12.46
C ALA A 15 10.53 -9.06 12.55
N VAL A 16 9.78 -8.64 13.59
CA VAL A 16 9.33 -7.26 13.79
C VAL A 16 10.39 -6.48 14.56
N ASP A 17 10.86 -5.37 13.98
CA ASP A 17 11.81 -4.46 14.63
C ASP A 17 11.06 -3.37 15.40
N HIS A 18 9.90 -2.94 14.88
CA HIS A 18 9.05 -1.90 15.47
C HIS A 18 7.61 -2.38 15.56
N VAL A 19 7.06 -2.42 16.77
CA VAL A 19 5.62 -2.63 16.97
C VAL A 19 4.94 -1.27 16.91
N GLY A 20 3.97 -1.10 15.99
CA GLY A 20 3.24 0.15 15.82
C GLY A 20 2.32 0.13 14.62
N ASP A 21 1.49 1.17 14.53
CA ASP A 21 0.56 1.39 13.44
C ASP A 21 1.26 2.14 12.29
N ALA A 22 1.15 1.64 11.07
CA ALA A 22 1.74 2.27 9.89
C ALA A 22 1.07 3.62 9.49
N VAL A 23 -0.05 3.98 10.11
CA VAL A 23 -0.69 5.30 10.00
C VAL A 23 0.07 6.37 10.82
N ASP A 24 0.88 5.96 11.80
CA ASP A 24 1.63 6.85 12.68
C ASP A 24 3.11 6.44 12.76
N LEU A 25 3.92 7.10 11.96
CA LEU A 25 5.36 6.94 11.95
C LEU A 25 6.10 8.03 12.74
N GLY A 26 5.45 8.70 13.70
CA GLY A 26 6.00 9.80 14.49
C GLY A 26 7.29 9.47 15.25
N ARG A 27 7.60 8.18 15.48
CA ARG A 27 8.88 7.73 16.06
C ARG A 27 10.07 7.89 15.13
N PHE A 28 9.84 8.00 13.82
CA PHE A 28 10.89 8.15 12.81
C PHE A 28 11.00 9.62 12.40
N ALA A 29 12.23 10.11 12.25
CA ALA A 29 12.49 11.45 11.80
C ALA A 29 12.02 11.65 10.34
N GLU A 30 11.78 12.89 9.95
CA GLU A 30 11.58 13.25 8.55
C GLU A 30 12.83 12.88 7.73
N ALA A 31 12.64 12.46 6.48
CA ALA A 31 13.71 12.13 5.55
C ALA A 31 14.74 11.12 6.12
N SER A 32 14.27 10.06 6.80
CA SER A 32 15.12 9.04 7.43
C SER A 32 15.27 7.76 6.62
N PHE A 33 14.43 7.52 5.60
CA PHE A 33 14.46 6.32 4.79
C PHE A 33 14.61 6.62 3.30
N ALA A 34 15.43 5.84 2.60
CA ALA A 34 15.54 5.91 1.14
C ALA A 34 14.35 5.22 0.44
N GLU A 35 13.82 4.16 1.05
CA GLU A 35 12.72 3.38 0.54
C GLU A 35 11.73 3.03 1.66
N VAL A 36 10.44 3.01 1.31
CA VAL A 36 9.36 2.42 2.10
C VAL A 36 8.70 1.35 1.25
N TYR A 37 8.47 0.17 1.81
CA TYR A 37 7.77 -0.94 1.17
C TYR A 37 6.55 -1.33 1.96
N ALA A 38 5.39 -1.38 1.32
CA ALA A 38 4.14 -1.80 1.93
C ALA A 38 3.40 -2.76 0.99
N SER A 39 3.29 -4.02 1.41
CA SER A 39 2.58 -5.06 0.68
C SER A 39 1.32 -5.45 1.44
N HIS A 40 0.17 -5.20 0.83
CA HIS A 40 -1.15 -5.51 1.40
C HIS A 40 -1.33 -4.90 2.80
N VAL A 41 -1.21 -3.56 2.87
CA VAL A 41 -1.36 -2.76 4.09
C VAL A 41 -2.39 -1.65 3.90
N LEU A 42 -2.39 -0.94 2.74
CA LEU A 42 -3.23 0.24 2.54
C LEU A 42 -4.72 -0.06 2.56
N GLU A 43 -5.13 -1.25 2.11
CA GLU A 43 -6.52 -1.69 2.10
C GLU A 43 -7.15 -1.79 3.49
N HIS A 44 -6.32 -1.87 4.53
CA HIS A 44 -6.77 -1.90 5.94
C HIS A 44 -7.04 -0.50 6.49
N PHE A 45 -6.74 0.59 5.76
CA PHE A 45 -6.99 1.96 6.21
C PHE A 45 -8.25 2.52 5.55
N GLY A 46 -9.13 3.13 6.35
CA GLY A 46 -10.35 3.75 5.85
C GLY A 46 -10.08 4.93 4.92
N TYR A 47 -10.86 5.00 3.83
CA TYR A 47 -10.74 6.05 2.80
C TYR A 47 -11.11 7.45 3.32
N ASN A 48 -11.77 7.57 4.46
CA ASN A 48 -12.25 8.80 5.08
C ASN A 48 -11.22 9.47 6.01
N GLY A 49 -9.92 9.29 5.73
CA GLY A 49 -8.84 9.98 6.44
C GLY A 49 -7.60 9.11 6.69
N PRO A 50 -7.69 7.96 7.36
CA PRO A 50 -6.53 7.14 7.72
C PRO A 50 -5.62 6.76 6.55
N LEU A 51 -6.18 6.39 5.38
CA LEU A 51 -5.40 6.04 4.20
C LEU A 51 -4.51 7.20 3.72
N LEU A 52 -5.09 8.39 3.58
CA LEU A 52 -4.30 9.56 3.17
C LEU A 52 -3.29 9.97 4.25
N LYS A 53 -3.64 9.83 5.54
CA LYS A 53 -2.72 10.09 6.65
C LYS A 53 -1.51 9.16 6.58
N ALA A 54 -1.71 7.86 6.39
CA ALA A 54 -0.62 6.89 6.24
C ALA A 54 0.32 7.27 5.10
N LEU A 55 -0.22 7.56 3.92
CA LEU A 55 0.58 7.95 2.75
C LEU A 55 1.38 9.24 2.98
N LYS A 56 0.82 10.23 3.71
CA LYS A 56 1.55 11.45 4.08
C LYS A 56 2.68 11.17 5.07
N GLU A 57 2.47 10.28 6.03
CA GLU A 57 3.54 9.85 6.96
C GLU A 57 4.64 9.08 6.23
N TRP A 58 4.29 8.18 5.31
CA TRP A 58 5.26 7.47 4.48
C TRP A 58 6.05 8.43 3.59
N HIS A 59 5.38 9.44 3.01
CA HIS A 59 6.04 10.51 2.27
C HIS A 59 6.98 11.34 3.17
N ARG A 60 6.57 11.69 4.39
CA ARG A 60 7.37 12.46 5.34
C ARG A 60 8.69 11.76 5.67
N VAL A 61 8.64 10.48 6.00
CA VAL A 61 9.84 9.73 6.41
C VAL A 61 10.78 9.40 5.25
N LEU A 62 10.34 9.46 3.99
CA LEU A 62 11.20 9.29 2.83
C LEU A 62 12.11 10.50 2.62
N VAL A 63 13.37 10.26 2.23
CA VAL A 63 14.29 11.32 1.76
C VAL A 63 13.75 11.93 0.45
N PRO A 64 14.14 13.17 0.07
CA PRO A 64 13.90 13.67 -1.28
C PRO A 64 14.45 12.71 -2.33
N GLY A 65 13.65 12.39 -3.35
CA GLY A 65 13.97 11.35 -4.34
C GLY A 65 13.76 9.91 -3.87
N GLY A 66 13.36 9.70 -2.62
CA GLY A 66 13.04 8.37 -2.08
C GLY A 66 11.82 7.73 -2.74
N VAL A 67 11.73 6.41 -2.66
CA VAL A 67 10.68 5.62 -3.31
C VAL A 67 9.78 4.93 -2.31
N LEU A 68 8.48 5.07 -2.52
CA LEU A 68 7.45 4.24 -1.92
C LEU A 68 7.09 3.12 -2.90
N ARG A 69 7.19 1.88 -2.46
CA ARG A 69 6.74 0.70 -3.20
C ARG A 69 5.50 0.14 -2.51
N VAL A 70 4.39 0.16 -3.20
CA VAL A 70 3.08 -0.29 -2.68
C VAL A 70 2.57 -1.45 -3.50
N SER A 71 2.05 -2.45 -2.81
CA SER A 71 1.24 -3.52 -3.37
C SER A 71 -0.11 -3.57 -2.64
N VAL A 72 -1.20 -3.63 -3.40
CA VAL A 72 -2.57 -3.77 -2.87
C VAL A 72 -3.36 -4.76 -3.72
N PRO A 73 -4.44 -5.37 -3.19
CA PRO A 73 -5.38 -6.11 -4.03
C PRO A 73 -5.95 -5.20 -5.13
N ASP A 74 -5.79 -5.60 -6.41
CA ASP A 74 -6.32 -4.82 -7.54
C ASP A 74 -7.84 -5.02 -7.63
N LEU A 75 -8.59 -4.00 -7.23
CA LEU A 75 -10.06 -4.05 -7.19
C LEU A 75 -10.67 -4.41 -8.55
N ASP A 76 -10.13 -3.84 -9.64
CA ASP A 76 -10.67 -4.07 -10.98
C ASP A 76 -10.45 -5.52 -11.42
N VAL A 77 -9.24 -6.06 -11.15
CA VAL A 77 -8.92 -7.45 -11.44
C VAL A 77 -9.79 -8.41 -10.62
N LEU A 78 -9.91 -8.18 -9.31
CA LEU A 78 -10.73 -9.02 -8.43
C LEU A 78 -12.21 -8.99 -8.80
N ALA A 79 -12.76 -7.80 -9.12
CA ALA A 79 -14.14 -7.66 -9.59
C ALA A 79 -14.36 -8.42 -10.92
N HIS A 80 -13.41 -8.29 -11.86
CA HIS A 80 -13.46 -9.01 -13.11
C HIS A 80 -13.46 -10.54 -12.89
N LEU A 81 -12.56 -11.05 -12.05
CA LEU A 81 -12.47 -12.48 -11.74
C LEU A 81 -13.74 -12.98 -11.03
N LEU A 82 -14.30 -12.21 -10.10
CA LEU A 82 -15.53 -12.55 -9.36
C LEU A 82 -16.71 -12.78 -10.30
N LEU A 83 -16.80 -12.07 -11.42
CA LEU A 83 -17.88 -12.17 -12.40
C LEU A 83 -17.75 -13.37 -13.35
N GLN A 84 -16.57 -14.01 -13.43
CA GLN A 84 -16.30 -15.13 -14.34
C GLN A 84 -16.88 -16.47 -13.83
N ARG A 85 -18.21 -16.58 -13.81
CA ARG A 85 -18.94 -17.75 -13.30
C ARG A 85 -18.67 -19.05 -14.07
N HIS A 86 -18.23 -18.95 -15.31
CA HIS A 86 -17.87 -20.10 -16.16
C HIS A 86 -16.47 -20.62 -15.88
N ARG A 87 -15.59 -19.79 -15.30
CA ARG A 87 -14.18 -20.12 -14.99
C ARG A 87 -14.00 -20.57 -13.55
N PHE A 88 -14.73 -19.95 -12.62
CA PHE A 88 -14.58 -20.16 -11.18
C PHE A 88 -15.90 -20.66 -10.58
N ASP A 89 -15.80 -21.73 -9.80
CA ASP A 89 -16.93 -22.26 -9.02
C ASP A 89 -17.31 -21.31 -7.85
N VAL A 90 -18.36 -21.67 -7.11
CA VAL A 90 -18.85 -20.84 -6.01
C VAL A 90 -17.82 -20.68 -4.89
N ASN A 91 -17.03 -21.71 -4.58
CA ASN A 91 -16.04 -21.66 -3.51
C ASN A 91 -14.83 -20.81 -3.91
N GLN A 92 -14.36 -20.95 -5.15
CA GLN A 92 -13.29 -20.13 -5.70
C GLN A 92 -13.69 -18.64 -5.75
N ARG A 93 -14.92 -18.34 -6.17
CA ARG A 93 -15.46 -16.99 -6.17
C ARG A 93 -15.65 -16.43 -4.76
N PHE A 94 -15.96 -17.27 -3.78
CA PHE A 94 -15.99 -16.89 -2.37
C PHE A 94 -14.58 -16.49 -1.88
N GLN A 95 -13.53 -17.20 -2.29
CA GLN A 95 -12.14 -16.80 -1.97
C GLN A 95 -11.75 -15.47 -2.65
N ILE A 96 -12.15 -15.24 -3.90
CA ILE A 96 -11.94 -13.96 -4.58
C ILE A 96 -12.64 -12.82 -3.82
N MET A 97 -13.89 -13.03 -3.37
CA MET A 97 -14.60 -12.08 -2.53
C MET A 97 -13.84 -11.78 -1.22
N ARG A 98 -13.28 -12.79 -0.56
CA ARG A 98 -12.47 -12.61 0.65
C ARG A 98 -11.21 -11.76 0.38
N MET A 99 -10.59 -11.86 -0.79
CA MET A 99 -9.46 -10.99 -1.18
C MET A 99 -9.87 -9.52 -1.35
N MET A 100 -11.16 -9.26 -1.66
CA MET A 100 -11.69 -7.89 -1.73
C MET A 100 -12.00 -7.30 -0.35
N PHE A 101 -12.51 -8.11 0.59
CA PHE A 101 -13.03 -7.63 1.87
C PHE A 101 -12.19 -8.02 3.09
N GLY A 102 -11.10 -8.77 2.88
CA GLY A 102 -10.28 -9.34 3.93
C GLY A 102 -10.75 -10.73 4.38
N GLY A 103 -9.88 -11.45 5.06
CA GLY A 103 -10.14 -12.80 5.56
C GLY A 103 -10.98 -12.82 6.83
N HIS A 104 -11.03 -11.71 7.56
CA HIS A 104 -11.72 -11.52 8.85
C HIS A 104 -11.27 -12.54 9.92
N VAL A 105 -9.99 -12.91 9.91
CA VAL A 105 -9.43 -13.86 10.87
C VAL A 105 -9.08 -13.20 12.20
N ASP A 106 -8.84 -11.88 12.17
CA ASP A 106 -8.67 -11.04 13.35
C ASP A 106 -9.12 -9.58 13.06
N ALA A 107 -8.96 -8.69 14.04
CA ALA A 107 -9.42 -7.30 13.93
C ALA A 107 -8.64 -6.47 12.89
N HIS A 108 -7.48 -6.92 12.47
CA HIS A 108 -6.63 -6.23 11.48
C HIS A 108 -6.79 -6.80 10.07
N ASP A 109 -7.45 -7.95 9.91
CA ASP A 109 -7.66 -8.61 8.62
C ASP A 109 -9.02 -8.25 7.99
N VAL A 110 -9.32 -6.93 7.99
CA VAL A 110 -10.52 -6.34 7.37
C VAL A 110 -10.09 -5.30 6.36
N HIS A 111 -10.52 -5.44 5.10
CA HIS A 111 -10.27 -4.44 4.07
C HIS A 111 -11.36 -3.36 4.13
N LEU A 112 -10.95 -2.13 4.39
CA LEU A 112 -11.83 -0.96 4.54
C LEU A 112 -11.97 -0.18 3.24
N VAL A 113 -11.12 -0.46 2.25
CA VAL A 113 -11.15 0.18 0.93
C VAL A 113 -10.69 -0.79 -0.16
N GLY A 114 -11.32 -0.71 -1.32
CA GLY A 114 -10.82 -1.32 -2.56
C GLY A 114 -10.07 -0.29 -3.38
N LEU A 115 -8.86 -0.63 -3.82
CA LEU A 115 -8.00 0.24 -4.60
C LEU A 115 -7.77 -0.33 -6.00
N ASN A 116 -7.89 0.52 -7.01
CA ASN A 116 -7.44 0.28 -8.37
C ASN A 116 -6.35 1.29 -8.74
N ALA A 117 -5.83 1.23 -9.97
CA ALA A 117 -4.74 2.08 -10.39
C ALA A 117 -5.06 3.59 -10.31
N GLU A 118 -6.30 3.99 -10.66
CA GLU A 118 -6.74 5.38 -10.65
C GLU A 118 -6.90 5.91 -9.22
N PHE A 119 -7.55 5.15 -8.35
CA PHE A 119 -7.77 5.55 -6.97
C PHE A 119 -6.45 5.64 -6.21
N LEU A 120 -5.59 4.63 -6.35
CA LEU A 120 -4.28 4.63 -5.70
C LEU A 120 -3.41 5.79 -6.19
N ALA A 121 -3.37 6.06 -7.49
CA ALA A 121 -2.63 7.21 -8.04
C ALA A 121 -3.14 8.54 -7.49
N GLY A 122 -4.45 8.73 -7.39
CA GLY A 122 -5.06 9.92 -6.81
C GLY A 122 -4.66 10.14 -5.34
N TYR A 123 -4.68 9.10 -4.52
CA TYR A 123 -4.23 9.18 -3.12
C TYR A 123 -2.73 9.45 -3.01
N LEU A 124 -1.89 8.83 -3.83
CA LEU A 124 -0.45 9.07 -3.86
C LEU A 124 -0.13 10.51 -4.22
N GLN A 125 -0.78 11.06 -5.25
CA GLN A 125 -0.62 12.47 -5.63
C GLN A 125 -1.09 13.42 -4.52
N ALA A 126 -2.23 13.14 -3.88
CA ALA A 126 -2.73 13.92 -2.75
C ALA A 126 -1.80 13.86 -1.51
N ALA A 127 -0.97 12.82 -1.40
CA ALA A 127 0.04 12.69 -0.36
C ALA A 127 1.37 13.39 -0.70
N GLY A 128 1.55 13.88 -1.96
CA GLY A 128 2.74 14.60 -2.39
C GLY A 128 3.71 13.82 -3.26
N PHE A 129 3.36 12.59 -3.68
CA PHE A 129 4.16 11.83 -4.65
C PHE A 129 3.90 12.35 -6.07
N GLU A 130 4.98 12.55 -6.86
CA GLU A 130 4.85 13.13 -8.21
C GLU A 130 4.78 12.08 -9.31
N THR A 131 5.68 11.09 -9.26
CA THR A 131 5.77 10.06 -10.29
C THR A 131 5.20 8.75 -9.74
N VAL A 132 4.16 8.24 -10.40
CA VAL A 132 3.49 6.98 -10.04
C VAL A 132 3.64 6.01 -11.21
N GLN A 133 4.30 4.88 -10.98
CA GLN A 133 4.60 3.89 -12.01
C GLN A 133 4.08 2.51 -11.60
N ARG A 134 3.18 1.94 -12.40
CA ARG A 134 2.80 0.53 -12.26
C ARG A 134 3.95 -0.37 -12.68
N VAL A 135 4.26 -1.38 -11.88
CA VAL A 135 5.26 -2.39 -12.15
C VAL A 135 4.63 -3.78 -12.08
N PRO A 136 5.13 -4.77 -12.82
CA PRO A 136 4.55 -6.12 -12.80
C PRO A 136 4.74 -6.81 -11.44
N ARG A 137 5.85 -6.53 -10.76
CA ARG A 137 6.21 -7.05 -9.44
C ARG A 137 7.31 -6.21 -8.81
N HIS A 138 7.44 -6.24 -7.48
CA HIS A 138 8.56 -5.62 -6.79
C HIS A 138 9.77 -6.57 -6.68
N GLY A 139 9.53 -7.85 -6.39
CA GLY A 139 10.57 -8.87 -6.29
C GLY A 139 11.55 -8.68 -5.14
N LEU A 140 11.15 -7.94 -4.10
CA LEU A 140 11.99 -7.64 -2.93
C LEU A 140 11.87 -8.73 -1.85
N PHE A 141 10.65 -9.20 -1.63
CA PHE A 141 10.32 -10.17 -0.59
C PHE A 141 9.37 -11.24 -1.15
N PRO A 142 9.40 -12.48 -0.59
CA PRO A 142 8.41 -13.51 -0.91
C PRO A 142 7.12 -13.20 -0.12
N ASP A 143 6.22 -12.42 -0.70
CA ASP A 143 4.98 -11.98 -0.05
C ASP A 143 3.78 -11.96 -1.02
N THR A 144 2.66 -11.39 -0.58
CA THR A 144 1.40 -11.33 -1.35
C THR A 144 1.45 -10.43 -2.58
N SER A 145 2.50 -9.61 -2.78
CA SER A 145 2.65 -8.76 -3.97
C SER A 145 2.73 -9.55 -5.28
N ASP A 146 3.13 -10.81 -5.22
CA ASP A 146 3.24 -11.74 -6.36
C ASP A 146 2.07 -12.76 -6.42
N MET A 147 0.98 -12.56 -5.66
CA MET A 147 -0.16 -13.47 -5.60
C MET A 147 -0.90 -13.56 -6.92
N VAL A 148 -1.30 -14.78 -7.28
CA VAL A 148 -2.09 -15.07 -8.48
C VAL A 148 -3.34 -15.88 -8.15
N VAL A 149 -4.41 -15.66 -8.92
CA VAL A 149 -5.62 -16.51 -8.93
C VAL A 149 -5.71 -17.17 -10.31
N GLY A 150 -5.50 -18.49 -10.34
CA GLY A 150 -5.27 -19.19 -11.61
C GLY A 150 -3.97 -18.73 -12.26
N ASP A 151 -4.05 -18.03 -13.38
CA ASP A 151 -2.94 -17.45 -14.12
C ASP A 151 -2.90 -15.91 -14.03
N THR A 152 -3.80 -15.30 -13.26
CA THR A 152 -4.01 -13.86 -13.23
C THR A 152 -3.38 -13.25 -11.96
N PRO A 153 -2.36 -12.38 -12.06
CA PRO A 153 -1.87 -11.60 -10.94
C PRO A 153 -2.99 -10.71 -10.38
N ILE A 154 -3.15 -10.72 -9.06
CA ILE A 154 -4.23 -10.00 -8.39
C ILE A 154 -3.77 -8.79 -7.60
N SER A 155 -2.46 -8.55 -7.57
CA SER A 155 -1.89 -7.41 -6.85
C SER A 155 -1.55 -6.28 -7.82
N LEU A 156 -1.97 -5.07 -7.47
CA LEU A 156 -1.56 -3.83 -8.11
C LEU A 156 -0.25 -3.38 -7.45
N ASN A 157 0.85 -3.48 -8.18
CA ASN A 157 2.18 -3.07 -7.74
C ASN A 157 2.53 -1.70 -8.32
N VAL A 158 2.91 -0.75 -7.46
CA VAL A 158 3.19 0.64 -7.83
C VAL A 158 4.44 1.16 -7.14
N ASN A 159 5.30 1.85 -7.90
CA ASN A 159 6.36 2.71 -7.35
C ASN A 159 5.89 4.16 -7.41
N ALA A 160 6.03 4.89 -6.31
CA ALA A 160 5.74 6.32 -6.22
C ALA A 160 6.96 7.05 -5.65
N PHE A 161 7.32 8.19 -6.22
CA PHE A 161 8.57 8.87 -5.89
C PHE A 161 8.28 10.19 -5.18
N LYS A 162 9.01 10.43 -4.08
CA LYS A 162 9.03 11.74 -3.45
C LYS A 162 9.82 12.71 -4.32
N PRO A 163 9.33 13.96 -4.55
CA PRO A 163 10.09 14.97 -5.29
C PRO A 163 11.51 15.16 -4.79
N LEU A 164 12.45 15.47 -5.69
CA LEU A 164 13.84 15.79 -5.32
C LEU A 164 13.96 17.13 -4.59
N THR A 165 13.03 18.04 -4.86
CA THR A 165 12.99 19.37 -4.21
C THR A 165 11.79 19.44 -3.29
N VAL A 166 12.00 19.87 -2.06
CA VAL A 166 10.88 20.31 -1.23
C VAL A 166 10.29 21.54 -1.93
N ALA A 167 9.04 21.44 -2.39
CA ALA A 167 8.34 22.61 -2.90
C ALA A 167 8.43 23.70 -1.83
N ALA A 168 9.03 24.86 -2.16
CA ALA A 168 9.03 26.00 -1.27
C ALA A 168 7.55 26.29 -0.90
N ALA A 169 7.24 26.30 0.39
CA ALA A 169 5.90 26.62 0.84
C ALA A 169 5.46 27.91 0.15
N SER A 170 4.37 27.88 -0.61
CA SER A 170 3.78 29.10 -1.16
C SER A 170 3.59 30.09 -0.01
N PRO A 171 4.08 31.33 -0.13
CA PRO A 171 3.80 32.32 0.89
C PRO A 171 2.29 32.45 1.05
N ALA A 172 1.82 32.49 2.30
CA ALA A 172 0.42 32.73 2.60
C ALA A 172 -0.02 34.04 1.90
N PRO A 173 -1.24 34.11 1.34
CA PRO A 173 -1.74 35.35 0.77
C PRO A 173 -1.66 36.43 1.86
N ALA A 174 -1.06 37.56 1.53
CA ALA A 174 -1.06 38.75 2.40
C ALA A 174 -2.51 39.20 2.60
N GLU A 175 -2.94 39.37 3.86
CA GLU A 175 -4.22 39.95 4.25
C GLU A 175 -4.39 41.37 3.75
#